data_30735ded888cf96d877f8363d224af9e
#
_entry.id   30735ded888cf96d877f8363d224af9e
#
_cell.length_a   1.000
_cell.length_b   1.000
_cell.length_c   1.000
_cell.angle_alpha   90.00
_cell.angle_beta   90.00
_cell.angle_gamma   90.00
#
_symmetry.space_group_name_H-M   'P 1'
#
loop_
_entity.id
_entity.type
_entity.pdbx_description
1 polymer ?
#
loop_
_entity_poly.entity_id
_entity_poly.type
_entity_poly.pdbx_seq_one_letter_code
_entity_poly.pdbx_strand_id
1 'polypeptide(L)'
;MLEFSATMAAMHDYLAKAHENLAGADSELQYGRTNSCARSAYYACFHAAIAALLHAGLTAPDSARGWGHDWVHASFVGQLLQRRKLYPASLRRILPDLLVLRHKGDYRVTHVSQREA
;
A
#
# COMPACT_ATOMS: atom_id res chain seq x y z
N MET A 1 25.13 6.67 9.60
CA MET A 1 24.95 5.39 10.33
C MET A 1 23.62 5.32 11.08
N LEU A 2 23.33 6.31 11.96
CA LEU A 2 22.05 6.35 12.67
C LEU A 2 20.87 6.51 11.74
N GLU A 3 21.00 7.35 10.71
CA GLU A 3 19.93 7.55 9.71
C GLU A 3 19.65 6.29 8.91
N PHE A 4 20.69 5.56 8.51
CA PHE A 4 20.55 4.29 7.79
C PHE A 4 19.81 3.27 8.64
N SER A 5 20.18 3.14 9.93
CA SER A 5 19.53 2.21 10.85
C SER A 5 18.06 2.58 11.09
N ALA A 6 17.76 3.89 11.24
CA ALA A 6 16.38 4.36 11.41
C ALA A 6 15.54 4.10 10.16
N THR A 7 16.12 4.30 8.97
CA THR A 7 15.42 4.01 7.70
C THR A 7 15.15 2.52 7.55
N MET A 8 16.12 1.67 7.90
CA MET A 8 15.91 0.21 7.86
C MET A 8 14.82 -0.24 8.84
N ALA A 9 14.82 0.32 10.06
CA ALA A 9 13.79 0.01 11.04
C ALA A 9 12.41 0.42 10.53
N ALA A 10 12.27 1.62 9.96
CA ALA A 10 11.01 2.08 9.39
C ALA A 10 10.56 1.19 8.23
N MET A 11 11.48 0.79 7.35
CA MET A 11 11.17 -0.12 6.25
C MET A 11 10.62 -1.45 6.77
N HIS A 12 11.27 -2.04 7.79
CA HIS A 12 10.81 -3.28 8.39
C HIS A 12 9.45 -3.13 9.05
N ASP A 13 9.20 -1.99 9.71
CA ASP A 13 7.90 -1.72 10.33
C ASP A 13 6.78 -1.65 9.30
N TYR A 14 7.01 -0.98 8.16
CA TYR A 14 6.02 -0.92 7.09
C TYR A 14 5.82 -2.26 6.41
N LEU A 15 6.87 -3.08 6.25
CA LEU A 15 6.72 -4.45 5.75
C LEU A 15 5.88 -5.30 6.70
N ALA A 16 6.11 -5.18 8.01
CA ALA A 16 5.32 -5.90 9.01
C ALA A 16 3.84 -5.49 8.94
N LYS A 17 3.56 -4.19 8.81
CA LYS A 17 2.19 -3.70 8.61
C LYS A 17 1.57 -4.22 7.32
N ALA A 18 2.34 -4.28 6.24
CA ALA A 18 1.87 -4.83 4.98
C ALA A 18 1.49 -6.31 5.12
N HIS A 19 2.32 -7.10 5.75
CA HIS A 19 2.04 -8.52 5.99
C HIS A 19 0.82 -8.73 6.88
N GLU A 20 0.68 -7.93 7.93
CA GLU A 20 -0.49 -8.00 8.81
C GLU A 20 -1.77 -7.67 8.06
N ASN A 21 -1.75 -6.60 7.26
CA ASN A 21 -2.91 -6.22 6.45
C ASN A 21 -3.25 -7.26 5.39
N LEU A 22 -2.25 -7.91 4.80
CA LEU A 22 -2.48 -8.97 3.82
C LEU A 22 -3.15 -10.19 4.48
N ALA A 23 -2.66 -10.59 5.65
CA ALA A 23 -3.27 -11.67 6.41
C ALA A 23 -4.70 -11.31 6.82
N GLY A 24 -4.94 -10.06 7.20
CA GLY A 24 -6.27 -9.55 7.50
C GLY A 24 -7.21 -9.61 6.30
N ALA A 25 -6.72 -9.23 5.12
CA ALA A 25 -7.50 -9.31 3.89
C ALA A 25 -7.93 -10.74 3.59
N ASP A 26 -7.02 -11.69 3.70
CA ASP A 26 -7.30 -13.11 3.52
C ASP A 26 -8.38 -13.60 4.48
N SER A 27 -8.24 -13.29 5.76
CA SER A 27 -9.20 -13.66 6.81
C SER A 27 -10.57 -13.05 6.54
N GLU A 28 -10.63 -11.78 6.21
CA GLU A 28 -11.89 -11.10 5.93
C GLU A 28 -12.58 -11.68 4.69
N LEU A 29 -11.81 -12.04 3.66
CA LEU A 29 -12.36 -12.67 2.46
C LEU A 29 -12.99 -14.03 2.79
N GLN A 30 -12.30 -14.84 3.61
CA GLN A 30 -12.81 -16.15 4.03
C GLN A 30 -14.15 -16.06 4.76
N TYR A 31 -14.34 -15.01 5.55
CA TYR A 31 -15.59 -14.79 6.29
C TYR A 31 -16.61 -13.95 5.54
N GLY A 32 -16.36 -13.62 4.28
CA GLY A 32 -17.30 -12.87 3.45
C GLY A 32 -17.38 -11.39 3.76
N ARG A 33 -16.43 -10.84 4.51
CA ARG A 33 -16.37 -9.41 4.82
C ARG A 33 -15.62 -8.66 3.74
N THR A 34 -16.27 -8.51 2.60
CA THR A 34 -15.63 -8.02 1.37
C THR A 34 -15.18 -6.55 1.44
N ASN A 35 -15.93 -5.71 2.14
CA ASN A 35 -15.53 -4.31 2.32
C ASN A 35 -14.26 -4.19 3.18
N SER A 36 -14.20 -4.93 4.27
CA SER A 36 -13.01 -4.98 5.14
C SER A 36 -11.82 -5.60 4.43
N CYS A 37 -12.07 -6.61 3.59
CA CYS A 37 -11.03 -7.21 2.75
C CYS A 37 -10.41 -6.16 1.81
N ALA A 38 -11.25 -5.39 1.12
CA ALA A 38 -10.78 -4.34 0.20
C ALA A 38 -9.92 -3.28 0.92
N ARG A 39 -10.35 -2.86 2.11
CA ARG A 39 -9.57 -1.91 2.93
C ARG A 39 -8.22 -2.48 3.32
N SER A 40 -8.20 -3.69 3.83
CA SER A 40 -6.97 -4.35 4.27
C SER A 40 -6.03 -4.60 3.10
N ALA A 41 -6.56 -5.03 1.95
CA ALA A 41 -5.76 -5.23 0.74
C ALA A 41 -5.11 -3.93 0.26
N TYR A 42 -5.86 -2.82 0.28
CA TYR A 42 -5.30 -1.52 -0.10
C TYR A 42 -4.13 -1.14 0.83
N TYR A 43 -4.31 -1.23 2.13
CA TYR A 43 -3.25 -0.86 3.07
C TYR A 43 -2.07 -1.82 3.03
N ALA A 44 -2.28 -3.10 2.72
CA ALA A 44 -1.18 -4.02 2.50
C ALA A 44 -0.28 -3.52 1.36
N CYS A 45 -0.87 -3.15 0.23
CA CYS A 45 -0.12 -2.62 -0.90
C CYS A 45 0.46 -1.23 -0.63
N PHE A 46 -0.28 -0.37 0.05
CA PHE A 46 0.18 0.98 0.40
C PHE A 46 1.41 0.94 1.31
N HIS A 47 1.37 0.14 2.36
CA HIS A 47 2.52 0.00 3.26
C HIS A 47 3.70 -0.69 2.58
N ALA A 48 3.44 -1.66 1.71
CA ALA A 48 4.49 -2.28 0.91
C ALA A 48 5.16 -1.27 -0.02
N ALA A 49 4.38 -0.37 -0.63
CA ALA A 49 4.92 0.70 -1.47
C ALA A 49 5.80 1.66 -0.67
N ILE A 50 5.38 2.03 0.54
CA ILE A 50 6.21 2.86 1.43
C ILE A 50 7.54 2.16 1.74
N ALA A 51 7.49 0.88 2.09
CA ALA A 51 8.71 0.10 2.36
C ALA A 51 9.62 0.07 1.14
N ALA A 52 9.06 -0.11 -0.06
CA ALA A 52 9.83 -0.09 -1.30
C ALA A 52 10.47 1.27 -1.58
N LEU A 53 9.75 2.37 -1.31
CA LEU A 53 10.28 3.73 -1.46
C LEU A 53 11.43 3.97 -0.47
N LEU A 54 11.27 3.58 0.78
CA LEU A 54 12.32 3.69 1.79
C LEU A 54 13.55 2.86 1.40
N HIS A 55 13.35 1.65 0.91
CA HIS A 55 14.45 0.79 0.45
C HIS A 55 15.23 1.45 -0.70
N ALA A 56 14.55 2.20 -1.55
CA ALA A 56 15.17 2.94 -2.65
C ALA A 56 15.77 4.28 -2.22
N GLY A 57 15.70 4.63 -0.94
CA GLY A 57 16.26 5.88 -0.40
C GLY A 57 15.34 7.09 -0.58
N LEU A 58 14.05 6.87 -0.80
CA LEU A 58 13.07 7.93 -1.00
C LEU A 58 12.19 8.08 0.24
N THR A 59 12.09 9.32 0.73
CA THR A 59 11.26 9.65 1.90
C THR A 59 10.28 10.75 1.53
N ALA A 60 9.03 10.62 1.98
CA ALA A 60 8.02 11.62 1.70
C ALA A 60 8.38 12.97 2.33
N PRO A 61 8.13 14.08 1.62
CA PRO A 61 8.22 15.40 2.23
C PRO A 61 7.33 15.45 3.47
N ASP A 62 7.85 16.00 4.58
CA ASP A 62 7.10 16.11 5.82
C ASP A 62 6.59 14.74 6.33
N SER A 63 7.42 13.72 6.24
CA SER A 63 7.05 12.36 6.64
C SER A 63 6.69 12.24 8.14
N ALA A 64 7.08 13.22 8.96
CA ALA A 64 6.67 13.28 10.36
C ALA A 64 5.16 13.41 10.55
N ARG A 65 4.45 13.97 9.55
CA ARG A 65 2.99 14.07 9.53
C ARG A 65 2.31 12.87 8.89
N GLY A 66 3.11 11.93 8.40
CA GLY A 66 2.62 10.74 7.72
C GLY A 66 2.94 10.75 6.23
N TRP A 67 2.56 9.67 5.58
CA TRP A 67 2.82 9.45 4.15
C TRP A 67 1.52 9.71 3.39
N GLY A 68 1.50 10.76 2.57
CA GLY A 68 0.33 11.11 1.76
C GLY A 68 0.07 10.09 0.66
N HIS A 69 -1.19 9.73 0.46
CA HIS A 69 -1.57 8.75 -0.55
C HIS A 69 -1.13 9.17 -1.95
N ASP A 70 -1.40 10.43 -2.33
CA ASP A 70 -1.06 10.92 -3.67
C ASP A 70 0.44 10.87 -3.93
N TRP A 71 1.24 11.28 -2.94
CA TRP A 71 2.70 11.25 -3.08
C TRP A 71 3.22 9.83 -3.22
N VAL A 72 2.71 8.90 -2.40
CA VAL A 72 3.14 7.49 -2.44
C VAL A 72 2.78 6.86 -3.79
N HIS A 73 1.55 7.06 -4.27
CA HIS A 73 1.12 6.53 -5.56
C HIS A 73 1.99 7.06 -6.70
N ALA A 74 2.16 8.38 -6.77
CA ALA A 74 2.93 9.03 -7.84
C ALA A 74 4.40 8.62 -7.78
N SER A 75 4.99 8.56 -6.60
CA SER A 75 6.40 8.22 -6.43
C SER A 75 6.68 6.75 -6.71
N PHE A 76 5.77 5.85 -6.29
CA PHE A 76 5.91 4.44 -6.59
C PHE A 76 5.93 4.21 -8.10
N VAL A 77 4.95 4.74 -8.82
CA VAL A 77 4.87 4.59 -10.28
C VAL A 77 6.03 5.34 -10.97
N GLY A 78 6.22 6.62 -10.65
CA GLY A 78 7.19 7.46 -11.35
C GLY A 78 8.64 7.08 -11.09
N GLN A 79 8.98 6.81 -9.83
CA GLN A 79 10.37 6.54 -9.46
C GLN A 79 10.73 5.06 -9.56
N LEU A 80 9.88 4.16 -9.04
CA LEU A 80 10.25 2.76 -8.92
C LEU A 80 9.89 1.95 -10.16
N LEU A 81 8.77 2.22 -10.81
CA LEU A 81 8.33 1.47 -11.99
C LEU A 81 8.88 2.06 -13.28
N GLN A 82 8.73 3.37 -13.48
CA GLN A 82 9.08 4.01 -14.75
C GLN A 82 10.55 4.40 -14.83
N ARG A 83 11.07 5.13 -13.85
CA ARG A 83 12.43 5.66 -13.89
C ARG A 83 13.49 4.61 -13.57
N ARG A 84 13.34 3.92 -12.43
CA ARG A 84 14.35 2.96 -11.95
C ARG A 84 14.07 1.53 -12.36
N LYS A 85 12.84 1.23 -12.75
CA LYS A 85 12.41 -0.11 -13.21
C LYS A 85 12.74 -1.22 -12.23
N LEU A 86 12.61 -0.95 -10.93
CA LEU A 86 12.92 -1.91 -9.88
C LEU A 86 11.84 -2.98 -9.70
N TYR A 87 10.63 -2.70 -10.15
CA TYR A 87 9.48 -3.60 -10.05
C TYR A 87 8.73 -3.63 -11.38
N PRO A 88 7.92 -4.68 -11.64
CA PRO A 88 7.20 -4.80 -12.91
C PRO A 88 6.24 -3.64 -13.17
N ALA A 89 6.20 -3.16 -14.40
CA ALA A 89 5.30 -2.09 -14.82
C ALA A 89 3.82 -2.46 -14.66
N SER A 90 3.52 -3.76 -14.61
CA SER A 90 2.16 -4.26 -14.37
C SER A 90 1.59 -3.81 -13.01
N LEU A 91 2.43 -3.37 -12.08
CA LEU A 91 2.01 -2.90 -10.76
C LEU A 91 1.51 -1.45 -10.76
N ARG A 92 1.60 -0.73 -11.89
CA ARG A 92 1.28 0.71 -11.92
C ARG A 92 -0.14 1.05 -11.50
N ARG A 93 -1.09 0.14 -11.72
CA ARG A 93 -2.50 0.38 -11.40
C ARG A 93 -2.97 -0.22 -10.09
N ILE A 94 -2.10 -0.97 -9.39
CA ILE A 94 -2.53 -1.71 -8.21
C ILE A 94 -3.05 -0.80 -7.10
N LEU A 95 -2.32 0.27 -6.78
CA LEU A 95 -2.74 1.21 -5.74
C LEU A 95 -4.01 2.00 -6.13
N PRO A 96 -4.09 2.62 -7.33
CA PRO A 96 -5.32 3.31 -7.72
C PRO A 96 -6.53 2.37 -7.77
N ASP A 97 -6.38 1.17 -8.32
CA ASP A 97 -7.49 0.23 -8.43
C ASP A 97 -7.98 -0.24 -7.04
N LEU A 98 -7.06 -0.55 -6.14
CA LEU A 98 -7.41 -0.93 -4.77
C LEU A 98 -8.02 0.24 -3.99
N LEU A 99 -7.57 1.47 -4.24
CA LEU A 99 -8.15 2.65 -3.60
C LEU A 99 -9.62 2.83 -4.02
N VAL A 100 -9.95 2.60 -5.28
CA VAL A 100 -11.34 2.63 -5.77
C VAL A 100 -12.19 1.61 -5.01
N LEU A 101 -11.70 0.38 -4.85
CA LEU A 101 -12.43 -0.66 -4.10
C LEU A 101 -12.57 -0.32 -2.63
N ARG A 102 -11.52 0.23 -2.01
CA ARG A 102 -11.60 0.68 -0.61
C ARG A 102 -12.67 1.76 -0.44
N HIS A 103 -12.72 2.75 -1.33
CA HIS A 103 -13.73 3.81 -1.26
C HIS A 103 -15.14 3.24 -1.45
N LYS A 104 -15.31 2.27 -2.34
CA LYS A 104 -16.59 1.58 -2.52
C LYS A 104 -17.03 0.89 -1.23
N GLY A 105 -16.11 0.19 -0.56
CA GLY A 105 -16.41 -0.52 0.67
C GLY A 105 -16.66 0.39 1.87
N ASP A 106 -15.93 1.52 1.96
CA ASP A 106 -16.00 2.41 3.12
C ASP A 106 -17.11 3.46 3.03
N TYR A 107 -17.39 3.97 1.81
CA TYR A 107 -18.18 5.20 1.66
C TYR A 107 -19.39 5.04 0.77
N ARG A 108 -19.57 3.93 0.06
CA ARG A 108 -20.70 3.73 -0.83
C ARG A 108 -21.73 2.77 -0.23
N VAL A 109 -22.98 2.91 -0.65
CA VAL A 109 -24.05 2.02 -0.22
C VAL A 109 -23.84 0.60 -0.73
N THR A 110 -23.32 0.46 -1.95
CA THR A 110 -23.03 -0.83 -2.55
C THR A 110 -21.80 -1.48 -1.92
N HIS A 111 -21.85 -2.80 -1.75
CA HIS A 111 -20.74 -3.57 -1.21
C HIS A 111 -19.73 -3.95 -2.28
N VAL A 112 -18.48 -4.13 -1.87
CA VAL A 112 -17.47 -4.81 -2.69
C VAL A 112 -17.92 -6.25 -2.84
N SER A 113 -17.97 -6.76 -4.07
CA SER A 113 -18.34 -8.15 -4.31
C SER A 113 -17.18 -9.09 -3.96
N GLN A 114 -17.51 -10.37 -3.76
CA GLN A 114 -16.46 -11.37 -3.55
C GLN A 114 -15.51 -11.49 -4.73
N ARG A 115 -16.01 -11.28 -5.93
CA ARG A 115 -15.19 -11.31 -7.13
C ARG A 115 -14.20 -10.15 -7.19
N GLU A 116 -14.62 -8.95 -6.73
CA GLU A 116 -13.74 -7.78 -6.67
C GLU A 116 -12.71 -7.87 -5.54
N ALA A 117 -13.09 -8.45 -4.43
CA ALA A 117 -12.23 -8.56 -3.26
C ALA A 117 -11.03 -9.57 -3.42
#